data_b67c937d81ee1341942032f67496e756
#
_entry.id   b67c937d81ee1341942032f67496e756
#
_cell.length_a   1.000
_cell.length_b   1.000
_cell.length_c   1.000
_cell.angle_alpha   90.00
_cell.angle_beta   90.00
_cell.angle_gamma   90.00
#
_symmetry.space_group_name_H-M   'P 1'
#
loop_
_entity.id
_entity.type
_entity.pdbx_description
1 polymer ?
#
loop_
_entity_poly.entity_id
_entity_poly.type
_entity_poly.pdbx_seq_one_letter_code
_entity_poly.pdbx_strand_id
1 'polypeptide(L)'
;MIKASFLIKRILLVLITFLSLLSLFLLLDLYQPISKVKVKKALGVETSIIYDDNFSFRDLNKNGYLDIYEDYRIASNIRADDLLSKMTLEEKVGQMFHPPFTLNPDIFMLLYEIAIRGNKSTEAKIVFDHITHFNLYGNPTPKNLAKQINYFQKIASKTRLGIPISISSDPIHEVPKGGGIASFSVDGFSKWPSQLGIAATNDPKVIYEFAQIARKEYLAVGIRTCL
;
A
#
# COMPACT_ATOMS: atom_id res chain seq x y z
N MET A 1 37.11 -42.28 16.25
CA MET A 1 35.64 -42.13 16.03
C MET A 1 34.93 -41.22 17.04
N ILE A 2 35.18 -41.34 18.37
CA ILE A 2 34.48 -40.54 19.40
C ILE A 2 34.68 -39.01 19.27
N LYS A 3 35.89 -38.54 18.96
CA LYS A 3 36.18 -37.10 18.77
C LYS A 3 35.43 -36.46 17.58
N ALA A 4 35.25 -37.19 16.48
CA ALA A 4 34.53 -36.68 15.31
C ALA A 4 33.01 -36.55 15.59
N SER A 5 32.41 -37.50 16.29
CA SER A 5 30.99 -37.41 16.69
C SER A 5 30.72 -36.23 17.64
N PHE A 6 31.66 -35.89 18.53
CA PHE A 6 31.54 -34.77 19.44
C PHE A 6 31.64 -33.43 18.71
N LEU A 7 32.54 -33.33 17.74
CA LEU A 7 32.69 -32.13 16.88
C LEU A 7 31.43 -31.90 16.05
N ILE A 8 30.89 -32.96 15.42
CA ILE A 8 29.66 -32.86 14.60
C ILE A 8 28.48 -32.40 15.48
N LYS A 9 28.31 -32.91 16.71
CA LYS A 9 27.26 -32.47 17.62
C LYS A 9 27.36 -30.97 17.98
N ARG A 10 28.58 -30.46 18.21
CA ARG A 10 28.83 -29.03 18.47
C ARG A 10 28.49 -28.17 17.28
N ILE A 11 28.92 -28.56 16.07
CA ILE A 11 28.60 -27.85 14.85
C ILE A 11 27.08 -27.79 14.63
N LEU A 12 26.40 -28.92 14.82
CA LEU A 12 24.96 -29.03 14.70
C LEU A 12 24.23 -28.13 15.71
N LEU A 13 24.69 -28.11 16.96
CA LEU A 13 24.13 -27.22 17.99
C LEU A 13 24.29 -25.74 17.63
N VAL A 14 25.48 -25.34 17.19
CA VAL A 14 25.74 -23.96 16.73
C VAL A 14 24.85 -23.58 15.55
N LEU A 15 24.69 -24.49 14.58
CA LEU A 15 23.83 -24.27 13.44
C LEU A 15 22.36 -24.12 13.84
N ILE A 16 21.86 -24.98 14.72
CA ILE A 16 20.47 -24.91 15.24
C ILE A 16 20.26 -23.60 16.00
N THR A 17 21.22 -23.20 16.85
CA THR A 17 21.14 -21.94 17.60
C THR A 17 21.14 -20.76 16.67
N PHE A 18 22.01 -20.75 15.66
CA PHE A 18 22.03 -19.69 14.64
C PHE A 18 20.71 -19.60 13.86
N LEU A 19 20.18 -20.74 13.40
CA LEU A 19 18.91 -20.78 12.69
C LEU A 19 17.73 -20.34 13.55
N SER A 20 17.72 -20.71 14.85
CA SER A 20 16.66 -20.27 15.76
C SER A 20 16.75 -18.78 16.07
N LEU A 21 17.95 -18.21 16.23
CA LEU A 21 18.15 -16.76 16.38
C LEU A 21 17.76 -15.99 15.13
N LEU A 22 18.12 -16.50 13.95
CA LEU A 22 17.71 -15.93 12.67
C LEU A 22 16.19 -15.98 12.49
N SER A 23 15.57 -17.10 12.83
CA SER A 23 14.11 -17.26 12.81
C SER A 23 13.42 -16.29 13.78
N LEU A 24 13.94 -16.13 15.00
CA LEU A 24 13.44 -15.16 15.96
C LEU A 24 13.59 -13.73 15.47
N PHE A 25 14.74 -13.38 14.90
CA PHE A 25 15.00 -12.07 14.31
C PHE A 25 14.00 -11.78 13.17
N LEU A 26 13.81 -12.72 12.23
CA LEU A 26 12.84 -12.59 11.15
C LEU A 26 11.41 -12.47 11.66
N LEU A 27 11.02 -13.22 12.69
CA LEU A 27 9.70 -13.12 13.30
C LEU A 27 9.48 -11.76 13.98
N LEU A 28 10.46 -11.26 14.73
CA LEU A 28 10.40 -9.95 15.37
C LEU A 28 10.30 -8.83 14.36
N ASP A 29 11.01 -8.95 13.25
CA ASP A 29 11.00 -7.99 12.17
C ASP A 29 9.71 -8.06 11.35
N LEU A 30 9.18 -9.26 11.08
CA LEU A 30 7.91 -9.49 10.39
C LEU A 30 6.70 -8.90 11.13
N TYR A 31 6.63 -9.07 12.44
CA TYR A 31 5.56 -8.52 13.25
C TYR A 31 5.79 -7.06 13.65
N GLN A 32 6.99 -6.55 13.51
CA GLN A 32 7.38 -5.17 13.81
C GLN A 32 6.66 -4.55 15.03
N PRO A 33 6.70 -5.20 16.20
CA PRO A 33 5.91 -4.76 17.35
C PRO A 33 6.30 -3.36 17.80
N ILE A 34 7.60 -3.01 17.73
CA ILE A 34 8.11 -1.68 18.10
C ILE A 34 7.64 -0.62 17.11
N SER A 35 7.64 -0.92 15.80
CA SER A 35 7.15 -0.01 14.78
C SER A 35 5.65 0.28 14.95
N LYS A 36 4.83 -0.74 15.22
CA LYS A 36 3.39 -0.59 15.48
C LYS A 36 3.11 0.28 16.70
N VAL A 37 3.88 0.12 17.78
CA VAL A 37 3.74 0.96 18.99
C VAL A 37 4.11 2.41 18.69
N LYS A 38 5.22 2.64 17.96
CA LYS A 38 5.62 4.00 17.54
C LYS A 38 4.58 4.65 16.64
N VAL A 39 4.08 3.92 15.64
CA VAL A 39 2.99 4.38 14.77
C VAL A 39 1.78 4.77 15.60
N LYS A 40 1.29 3.89 16.48
CA LYS A 40 0.12 4.17 17.32
C LYS A 40 0.28 5.42 18.18
N LYS A 41 1.48 5.68 18.70
CA LYS A 41 1.78 6.89 19.50
C LYS A 41 1.86 8.16 18.65
N ALA A 42 2.28 8.05 17.38
CA ALA A 42 2.42 9.18 16.48
C ALA A 42 1.11 9.58 15.77
N LEU A 43 0.11 8.69 15.76
CA LEU A 43 -1.19 8.97 15.14
C LEU A 43 -1.95 10.02 15.95
N GLY A 44 -2.45 11.03 15.25
CA GLY A 44 -3.38 12.02 15.80
C GLY A 44 -4.82 11.50 15.91
N VAL A 45 -5.72 12.43 16.13
CA VAL A 45 -7.16 12.19 16.16
C VAL A 45 -7.72 11.91 14.76
N GLU A 46 -8.92 11.36 14.68
CA GLU A 46 -9.64 11.24 13.41
C GLU A 46 -10.08 12.62 12.91
N THR A 47 -10.25 12.73 11.58
CA THR A 47 -10.78 13.96 10.98
C THR A 47 -12.22 14.20 11.42
N SER A 48 -12.53 15.44 11.76
CA SER A 48 -13.90 15.90 11.97
C SER A 48 -14.58 16.26 10.65
N ILE A 49 -15.87 16.55 10.73
CA ILE A 49 -16.63 17.05 9.58
C ILE A 49 -16.93 18.53 9.84
N ILE A 50 -16.64 19.35 8.86
CA ILE A 50 -17.00 20.77 8.79
C ILE A 50 -18.21 20.89 7.89
N TYR A 51 -19.20 21.63 8.30
CA TYR A 51 -20.38 21.98 7.51
C TYR A 51 -20.29 23.43 7.05
N ASP A 52 -20.46 23.66 5.76
CA ASP A 52 -20.50 24.97 5.13
C ASP A 52 -21.68 25.00 4.15
N ASP A 53 -22.67 25.78 4.46
CA ASP A 53 -24.00 25.76 3.83
C ASP A 53 -24.60 24.32 3.82
N ASN A 54 -24.92 23.80 2.63
CA ASN A 54 -25.46 22.44 2.42
C ASN A 54 -24.38 21.39 2.13
N PHE A 55 -23.09 21.72 2.29
CA PHE A 55 -21.97 20.86 1.98
C PHE A 55 -21.28 20.37 3.26
N SER A 56 -20.66 19.21 3.17
CA SER A 56 -19.86 18.64 4.26
C SER A 56 -18.45 18.36 3.78
N PHE A 57 -17.46 18.72 4.59
CA PHE A 57 -16.04 18.61 4.29
C PHE A 57 -15.32 17.88 5.41
N ARG A 58 -14.21 17.24 5.10
CA ARG A 58 -13.33 16.67 6.12
C ARG A 58 -12.31 17.71 6.54
N ASP A 59 -12.25 17.99 7.84
CA ASP A 59 -11.17 18.75 8.46
C ASP A 59 -9.90 17.88 8.51
N LEU A 60 -9.15 17.87 7.42
CA LEU A 60 -8.03 16.94 7.24
C LEU A 60 -6.85 17.27 8.14
N ASN A 61 -6.58 18.55 8.40
CA ASN A 61 -5.50 19.00 9.29
C ASN A 61 -5.93 19.22 10.74
N LYS A 62 -7.22 19.05 11.07
CA LYS A 62 -7.80 19.12 12.42
C LYS A 62 -7.68 20.50 13.07
N ASN A 63 -7.74 21.57 12.26
CA ASN A 63 -7.64 22.94 12.74
C ASN A 63 -9.02 23.57 13.05
N GLY A 64 -10.12 22.89 12.70
CA GLY A 64 -11.50 23.33 12.92
C GLY A 64 -12.03 24.32 11.88
N TYR A 65 -11.28 24.60 10.82
CA TYR A 65 -11.65 25.52 9.73
C TYR A 65 -11.60 24.81 8.40
N LEU A 66 -12.42 25.25 7.45
CA LEU A 66 -12.37 24.73 6.08
C LEU A 66 -11.23 25.40 5.32
N ASP A 67 -10.16 24.67 5.10
CA ASP A 67 -9.04 25.11 4.27
C ASP A 67 -9.33 24.96 2.79
N ILE A 68 -8.63 25.72 1.93
CA ILE A 68 -8.80 25.68 0.48
C ILE A 68 -8.57 24.27 -0.07
N TYR A 69 -7.56 23.55 0.41
CA TYR A 69 -7.24 22.21 -0.08
C TYR A 69 -8.29 21.15 0.28
N GLU A 70 -9.11 21.42 1.29
CA GLU A 70 -10.19 20.56 1.78
C GLU A 70 -11.49 20.76 1.01
N ASP A 71 -11.68 21.95 0.43
CA ASP A 71 -12.89 22.31 -0.28
C ASP A 71 -12.91 21.74 -1.71
N TYR A 72 -13.63 20.63 -1.89
CA TYR A 72 -13.74 19.95 -3.19
C TYR A 72 -14.48 20.76 -4.28
N ARG A 73 -15.10 21.90 -3.95
CA ARG A 73 -15.73 22.83 -4.92
C ARG A 73 -14.68 23.66 -5.66
N ILE A 74 -13.50 23.80 -5.07
CA ILE A 74 -12.39 24.58 -5.63
C ILE A 74 -11.60 23.71 -6.63
N ALA A 75 -11.10 24.33 -7.67
CA ALA A 75 -10.31 23.67 -8.70
C ALA A 75 -9.07 22.97 -8.13
N SER A 76 -8.77 21.77 -8.62
CA SER A 76 -7.75 20.89 -8.05
C SER A 76 -6.34 21.48 -8.02
N ASN A 77 -5.98 22.32 -9.00
CA ASN A 77 -4.69 23.02 -9.02
C ASN A 77 -4.57 24.02 -7.86
N ILE A 78 -5.62 24.80 -7.59
CA ILE A 78 -5.63 25.78 -6.48
C ILE A 78 -5.55 25.04 -5.14
N ARG A 79 -6.28 23.94 -5.00
CA ARG A 79 -6.22 23.07 -3.81
C ARG A 79 -4.83 22.46 -3.61
N ALA A 80 -4.19 22.04 -4.70
CA ALA A 80 -2.83 21.50 -4.64
C ALA A 80 -1.82 22.57 -4.21
N ASP A 81 -1.91 23.79 -4.70
CA ASP A 81 -1.04 24.90 -4.32
C ASP A 81 -1.19 25.27 -2.85
N ASP A 82 -2.43 25.32 -2.35
CA ASP A 82 -2.70 25.55 -0.92
C ASP A 82 -2.11 24.42 -0.05
N LEU A 83 -2.33 23.15 -0.41
CA LEU A 83 -1.74 22.02 0.28
C LEU A 83 -0.21 22.08 0.29
N LEU A 84 0.41 22.33 -0.85
CA LEU A 84 1.86 22.47 -0.99
C LEU A 84 2.43 23.59 -0.11
N SER A 85 1.71 24.68 0.07
CA SER A 85 2.12 25.78 0.96
C SER A 85 2.19 25.37 2.43
N LYS A 86 1.36 24.40 2.84
CA LYS A 86 1.25 23.88 4.20
C LYS A 86 2.21 22.72 4.50
N MET A 87 2.76 22.07 3.46
CA MET A 87 3.64 20.89 3.59
C MET A 87 5.06 21.27 3.99
N THR A 88 5.64 20.47 4.90
CA THR A 88 7.08 20.50 5.19
C THR A 88 7.89 19.90 4.03
N LEU A 89 9.21 20.09 4.04
CA LEU A 89 10.08 19.49 3.04
C LEU A 89 10.01 17.96 3.05
N GLU A 90 9.98 17.35 4.24
CA GLU A 90 9.88 15.91 4.42
C GLU A 90 8.56 15.37 3.86
N GLU A 91 7.46 16.06 4.08
CA GLU A 91 6.16 15.69 3.52
C GLU A 91 6.15 15.80 1.98
N LYS A 92 6.78 16.82 1.41
CA LYS A 92 6.95 16.96 -0.04
C LYS A 92 7.78 15.83 -0.62
N VAL A 93 8.91 15.50 0.02
CA VAL A 93 9.77 14.39 -0.38
C VAL A 93 9.02 13.07 -0.32
N GLY A 94 8.22 12.82 0.72
CA GLY A 94 7.40 11.62 0.84
C GLY A 94 6.44 11.41 -0.34
N GLN A 95 5.91 12.49 -0.92
CA GLN A 95 5.01 12.41 -2.08
C GLN A 95 5.73 11.98 -3.39
N MET A 96 7.06 12.04 -3.42
CA MET A 96 7.85 11.64 -4.60
C MET A 96 8.10 10.13 -4.66
N PHE A 97 7.75 9.37 -3.62
CA PHE A 97 7.96 7.93 -3.55
C PHE A 97 6.69 7.15 -3.86
N HIS A 98 6.88 6.02 -4.55
CA HIS A 98 5.79 5.14 -4.98
C HIS A 98 6.18 3.66 -4.71
N PRO A 99 6.34 3.26 -3.44
CA PRO A 99 6.75 1.91 -3.08
C PRO A 99 5.62 0.89 -3.27
N PRO A 100 5.92 -0.40 -3.26
CA PRO A 100 4.91 -1.44 -3.26
C PRO A 100 3.97 -1.38 -2.06
N PHE A 101 2.71 -1.67 -2.35
CA PHE A 101 1.66 -2.03 -1.42
C PHE A 101 1.44 -3.54 -1.53
N THR A 102 2.14 -4.31 -0.72
CA THR A 102 2.14 -5.77 -0.83
C THR A 102 1.10 -6.37 0.10
N LEU A 103 0.18 -7.15 -0.47
CA LEU A 103 -0.82 -7.90 0.28
C LEU A 103 -0.63 -9.40 0.03
N ASN A 104 -0.63 -10.18 1.10
CA ASN A 104 -0.40 -11.64 1.07
C ASN A 104 0.91 -11.99 0.34
N PRO A 105 2.07 -11.42 0.75
CA PRO A 105 3.34 -11.73 0.11
C PRO A 105 3.64 -13.22 0.26
N ASP A 106 4.14 -13.83 -0.81
CA ASP A 106 4.78 -15.13 -0.69
C ASP A 106 6.13 -15.00 0.06
N ILE A 107 6.75 -16.13 0.40
CA ILE A 107 8.00 -16.12 1.18
C ILE A 107 9.13 -15.38 0.44
N PHE A 108 9.17 -15.41 -0.90
CA PHE A 108 10.20 -14.72 -1.67
C PHE A 108 10.00 -13.20 -1.67
N MET A 109 8.75 -12.74 -1.82
CA MET A 109 8.41 -11.33 -1.69
C MET A 109 8.71 -10.80 -0.28
N LEU A 110 8.42 -11.61 0.72
CA LEU A 110 8.70 -11.26 2.10
C LEU A 110 10.20 -11.12 2.35
N LEU A 111 11.02 -12.08 1.91
CA LEU A 111 12.48 -12.02 2.01
C LEU A 111 13.06 -10.85 1.21
N TYR A 112 12.51 -10.56 0.05
CA TYR A 112 12.90 -9.40 -0.77
C TYR A 112 12.59 -8.08 -0.06
N GLU A 113 11.41 -7.93 0.50
CA GLU A 113 11.02 -6.73 1.28
C GLU A 113 11.95 -6.53 2.49
N ILE A 114 12.27 -7.60 3.20
CA ILE A 114 13.20 -7.57 4.35
C ILE A 114 14.62 -7.20 3.91
N ALA A 115 15.15 -7.86 2.87
CA ALA A 115 16.55 -7.73 2.48
C ALA A 115 16.88 -6.40 1.79
N ILE A 116 15.96 -5.87 0.97
CA ILE A 116 16.24 -4.74 0.08
C ILE A 116 15.61 -3.43 0.57
N ARG A 117 14.49 -3.48 1.28
CA ARG A 117 13.69 -2.28 1.59
C ARG A 117 13.67 -1.87 3.06
N GLY A 118 14.43 -2.57 3.92
CA GLY A 118 14.53 -2.19 5.32
C GLY A 118 13.17 -2.21 6.02
N ASN A 119 12.42 -3.24 5.83
CA ASN A 119 11.22 -3.72 6.58
C ASN A 119 10.40 -2.67 7.37
N LYS A 120 10.09 -1.53 6.74
CA LYS A 120 9.12 -0.60 7.30
C LYS A 120 7.72 -1.02 6.91
N SER A 121 6.84 -1.16 7.89
CA SER A 121 5.42 -1.41 7.62
C SER A 121 4.79 -0.28 6.79
N THR A 122 3.71 -0.56 6.06
CA THR A 122 2.98 0.47 5.29
C THR A 122 2.50 1.61 6.20
N GLU A 123 2.08 1.31 7.43
CA GLU A 123 1.74 2.33 8.43
C GLU A 123 2.92 3.25 8.75
N ALA A 124 4.12 2.67 8.92
CA ALA A 124 5.32 3.46 9.21
C ALA A 124 5.72 4.33 8.00
N LYS A 125 5.59 3.83 6.79
CA LYS A 125 5.81 4.60 5.56
C LYS A 125 4.84 5.79 5.47
N ILE A 126 3.57 5.60 5.79
CA ILE A 126 2.56 6.67 5.80
C ILE A 126 2.87 7.70 6.89
N VAL A 127 3.16 7.25 8.12
CA VAL A 127 3.23 8.15 9.29
C VAL A 127 4.57 8.84 9.40
N PHE A 128 5.68 8.16 9.11
CA PHE A 128 7.03 8.70 9.33
C PHE A 128 7.74 9.11 8.05
N ASP A 129 7.45 8.45 6.94
CA ASP A 129 8.07 8.80 5.65
C ASP A 129 7.12 9.65 4.79
N HIS A 130 5.90 9.93 5.27
CA HIS A 130 4.87 10.76 4.62
C HIS A 130 4.49 10.29 3.20
N ILE A 131 4.66 8.99 2.93
CA ILE A 131 4.35 8.39 1.64
C ILE A 131 2.85 8.14 1.54
N THR A 132 2.24 8.63 0.45
CA THR A 132 0.80 8.46 0.20
C THR A 132 0.48 7.73 -1.10
N HIS A 133 1.48 7.47 -1.94
CA HIS A 133 1.32 6.76 -3.20
C HIS A 133 1.94 5.37 -3.11
N PHE A 134 1.18 4.36 -3.50
CA PHE A 134 1.63 2.97 -3.43
C PHE A 134 1.19 2.20 -4.67
N ASN A 135 2.03 1.30 -5.15
CA ASN A 135 1.67 0.37 -6.23
C ASN A 135 1.30 -0.99 -5.65
N LEU A 136 0.16 -1.54 -6.07
CA LEU A 136 -0.33 -2.83 -5.60
C LEU A 136 0.57 -3.97 -6.09
N TYR A 137 0.99 -4.81 -5.15
CA TYR A 137 1.72 -6.05 -5.41
C TYR A 137 1.02 -7.23 -4.72
N GLY A 138 1.07 -8.38 -5.37
CA GLY A 138 0.43 -9.60 -4.88
C GLY A 138 -0.92 -9.86 -5.53
N ASN A 139 -1.63 -10.86 -5.00
CA ASN A 139 -2.90 -11.33 -5.56
C ASN A 139 -4.00 -11.38 -4.48
N PRO A 140 -4.42 -10.23 -3.94
CA PRO A 140 -5.45 -10.18 -2.92
C PRO A 140 -6.83 -10.46 -3.50
N THR A 141 -7.76 -10.98 -2.68
CA THR A 141 -9.18 -10.94 -3.04
C THR A 141 -9.73 -9.51 -2.95
N PRO A 142 -10.77 -9.13 -3.73
CA PRO A 142 -11.37 -7.79 -3.71
C PRO A 142 -11.77 -7.34 -2.30
N LYS A 143 -12.38 -8.25 -1.52
CA LYS A 143 -12.78 -7.99 -0.13
C LYS A 143 -11.58 -7.65 0.77
N ASN A 144 -10.49 -8.42 0.65
CA ASN A 144 -9.29 -8.18 1.45
C ASN A 144 -8.62 -6.88 1.05
N LEU A 145 -8.51 -6.61 -0.26
CA LEU A 145 -7.93 -5.38 -0.77
C LEU A 145 -8.71 -4.14 -0.29
N ALA A 146 -10.02 -4.11 -0.46
CA ALA A 146 -10.86 -3.01 0.00
C ALA A 146 -10.75 -2.78 1.52
N LYS A 147 -10.74 -3.87 2.32
CA LYS A 147 -10.55 -3.80 3.77
C LYS A 147 -9.20 -3.17 4.14
N GLN A 148 -8.14 -3.57 3.48
CA GLN A 148 -6.79 -3.05 3.75
C GLN A 148 -6.65 -1.60 3.29
N ILE A 149 -7.14 -1.24 2.11
CA ILE A 149 -7.13 0.14 1.64
C ILE A 149 -7.90 1.04 2.61
N ASN A 150 -9.09 0.65 3.05
CA ASN A 150 -9.86 1.41 4.04
C ASN A 150 -9.11 1.56 5.37
N TYR A 151 -8.41 0.52 5.82
CA TYR A 151 -7.58 0.60 7.02
C TYR A 151 -6.46 1.64 6.87
N PHE A 152 -5.74 1.64 5.75
CA PHE A 152 -4.66 2.60 5.53
C PHE A 152 -5.17 4.02 5.24
N GLN A 153 -6.34 4.17 4.62
CA GLN A 153 -7.02 5.47 4.52
C GLN A 153 -7.30 6.04 5.93
N LYS A 154 -7.73 5.18 6.85
CA LYS A 154 -7.94 5.60 8.24
C LYS A 154 -6.64 5.96 8.96
N ILE A 155 -5.52 5.31 8.66
CA ILE A 155 -4.20 5.71 9.16
C ILE A 155 -3.81 7.06 8.59
N ALA A 156 -3.91 7.24 7.26
CA ALA A 156 -3.57 8.48 6.57
C ALA A 156 -4.38 9.68 7.09
N SER A 157 -5.69 9.50 7.33
CA SER A 157 -6.55 10.56 7.89
C SER A 157 -6.10 11.06 9.26
N LYS A 158 -5.31 10.28 9.99
CA LYS A 158 -4.78 10.65 11.32
C LYS A 158 -3.39 11.30 11.26
N THR A 159 -2.79 11.44 10.08
CA THR A 159 -1.54 12.22 9.90
C THR A 159 -1.82 13.71 9.94
N ARG A 160 -0.79 14.54 10.05
CA ARG A 160 -0.91 15.99 10.23
C ARG A 160 -1.79 16.69 9.19
N LEU A 161 -1.61 16.37 7.91
CA LEU A 161 -2.40 16.96 6.81
C LEU A 161 -3.51 16.04 6.29
N GLY A 162 -3.64 14.82 6.82
CA GLY A 162 -4.70 13.88 6.46
C GLY A 162 -4.74 13.52 4.98
N ILE A 163 -3.63 13.64 4.25
CA ILE A 163 -3.56 13.36 2.80
C ILE A 163 -3.95 11.89 2.56
N PRO A 164 -4.99 11.62 1.77
CA PRO A 164 -5.41 10.25 1.47
C PRO A 164 -4.34 9.46 0.72
N ILE A 165 -4.28 8.14 0.94
CA ILE A 165 -3.44 7.29 0.11
C ILE A 165 -4.05 7.08 -1.27
N SER A 166 -3.19 7.00 -2.28
CA SER A 166 -3.53 6.58 -3.64
C SER A 166 -2.89 5.23 -3.93
N ILE A 167 -3.70 4.27 -4.36
CA ILE A 167 -3.21 2.97 -4.80
C ILE A 167 -3.30 2.91 -6.31
N SER A 168 -2.18 2.59 -6.94
CA SER A 168 -2.09 2.28 -8.36
C SER A 168 -1.99 0.77 -8.60
N SER A 169 -2.34 0.35 -9.78
CA SER A 169 -2.13 -1.01 -10.27
C SER A 169 -2.15 -1.03 -11.80
N ASP A 170 -1.56 -2.07 -12.37
CA ASP A 170 -1.70 -2.37 -13.79
C ASP A 170 -3.07 -3.01 -14.03
N PRO A 171 -3.86 -2.56 -15.03
CA PRO A 171 -5.18 -3.13 -15.32
C PRO A 171 -5.07 -4.49 -16.02
N ILE A 172 -4.36 -5.42 -15.40
CA ILE A 172 -4.16 -6.77 -15.89
C ILE A 172 -5.25 -7.68 -15.35
N HIS A 173 -6.29 -7.88 -16.14
CA HIS A 173 -7.42 -8.77 -15.85
C HIS A 173 -7.25 -10.13 -16.52
N GLU A 174 -6.02 -10.52 -16.80
CA GLU A 174 -5.70 -11.82 -17.41
C GLU A 174 -5.92 -12.97 -16.43
N VAL A 175 -6.12 -14.15 -16.98
CA VAL A 175 -6.03 -15.39 -16.18
C VAL A 175 -4.62 -15.50 -15.61
N PRO A 176 -4.45 -15.64 -14.29
CA PRO A 176 -3.14 -15.68 -13.68
C PRO A 176 -2.29 -16.81 -14.27
N LYS A 177 -1.15 -16.45 -14.84
CA LYS A 177 -0.13 -17.42 -15.26
C LYS A 177 0.81 -17.61 -14.07
N GLY A 178 0.49 -18.52 -13.16
CA GLY A 178 1.38 -18.93 -12.08
C GLY A 178 1.84 -17.80 -11.15
N GLY A 179 2.06 -18.10 -9.87
CA GLY A 179 2.59 -17.14 -8.91
C GLY A 179 4.02 -16.72 -9.27
N GLY A 180 4.26 -15.45 -9.48
CA GLY A 180 5.56 -14.81 -9.64
C GLY A 180 5.65 -13.57 -8.78
N ILE A 181 6.87 -13.06 -8.59
CA ILE A 181 7.18 -11.86 -7.77
C ILE A 181 6.39 -10.62 -8.25
N ALA A 182 5.95 -10.61 -9.51
CA ALA A 182 5.22 -9.53 -10.16
C ALA A 182 3.77 -9.92 -10.51
N SER A 183 3.04 -10.56 -9.60
CA SER A 183 1.60 -10.77 -9.80
C SER A 183 0.84 -9.52 -9.36
N PHE A 184 0.26 -8.81 -10.31
CA PHE A 184 -0.50 -7.57 -10.10
C PHE A 184 -2.01 -7.77 -10.29
N SER A 185 -2.49 -9.01 -10.25
CA SER A 185 -3.90 -9.29 -10.46
C SER A 185 -4.65 -9.37 -9.14
N VAL A 186 -5.91 -8.92 -9.14
CA VAL A 186 -6.82 -9.12 -8.02
C VAL A 186 -7.63 -10.39 -8.29
N ASP A 187 -7.48 -11.39 -7.42
CA ASP A 187 -8.25 -12.62 -7.53
C ASP A 187 -9.73 -12.35 -7.29
N GLY A 188 -10.57 -12.72 -8.26
CA GLY A 188 -12.02 -12.45 -8.21
C GLY A 188 -12.47 -11.25 -9.04
N PHE A 189 -11.58 -10.54 -9.73
CA PHE A 189 -11.97 -9.63 -10.81
C PHE A 189 -12.37 -10.41 -12.06
N SER A 190 -13.07 -9.74 -12.98
CA SER A 190 -13.42 -10.30 -14.29
C SER A 190 -12.16 -10.77 -15.03
N LYS A 191 -12.29 -11.85 -15.80
CA LYS A 191 -11.16 -12.43 -16.52
C LYS A 191 -11.29 -12.13 -18.00
N TRP A 192 -10.21 -11.57 -18.55
CA TRP A 192 -10.12 -11.13 -19.93
C TRP A 192 -8.91 -11.76 -20.62
N PRO A 193 -8.89 -11.80 -21.95
CA PRO A 193 -7.66 -12.09 -22.68
C PRO A 193 -6.54 -11.10 -22.30
N SER A 194 -5.30 -11.46 -22.61
CA SER A 194 -4.18 -10.51 -22.49
C SER A 194 -4.44 -9.23 -23.29
N GLN A 195 -3.75 -8.15 -22.95
CA GLN A 195 -3.85 -6.89 -23.69
C GLN A 195 -3.60 -7.09 -25.20
N LEU A 196 -2.64 -7.97 -25.56
CA LEU A 196 -2.41 -8.36 -26.95
C LEU A 196 -3.61 -9.11 -27.54
N GLY A 197 -4.24 -9.98 -26.76
CA GLY A 197 -5.44 -10.71 -27.18
C GLY A 197 -6.63 -9.80 -27.41
N ILE A 198 -6.83 -8.80 -26.53
CA ILE A 198 -7.87 -7.78 -26.71
C ILE A 198 -7.57 -6.93 -27.95
N ALA A 199 -6.32 -6.49 -28.12
CA ALA A 199 -5.90 -5.72 -29.30
C ALA A 199 -6.07 -6.49 -30.61
N ALA A 200 -5.84 -7.83 -30.62
CA ALA A 200 -6.02 -8.68 -31.77
C ALA A 200 -7.47 -8.78 -32.27
N THR A 201 -8.46 -8.42 -31.45
CA THR A 201 -9.85 -8.33 -31.91
C THR A 201 -10.06 -7.21 -32.95
N ASN A 202 -9.16 -6.22 -32.95
CA ASN A 202 -9.25 -5.02 -33.77
C ASN A 202 -10.61 -4.29 -33.66
N ASP A 203 -11.27 -4.43 -32.53
CA ASP A 203 -12.58 -3.81 -32.24
C ASP A 203 -12.46 -2.83 -31.07
N PRO A 204 -12.52 -1.51 -31.32
CA PRO A 204 -12.45 -0.49 -30.27
C PRO A 204 -13.56 -0.61 -29.21
N LYS A 205 -14.72 -1.21 -29.54
CA LYS A 205 -15.81 -1.43 -28.58
C LYS A 205 -15.40 -2.42 -27.49
N VAL A 206 -14.72 -3.51 -27.86
CA VAL A 206 -14.23 -4.51 -26.90
C VAL A 206 -13.22 -3.86 -25.94
N ILE A 207 -12.32 -3.04 -26.47
CA ILE A 207 -11.34 -2.30 -25.64
C ILE A 207 -12.04 -1.34 -24.68
N TYR A 208 -13.04 -0.61 -25.16
CA TYR A 208 -13.81 0.31 -24.33
C TYR A 208 -14.59 -0.43 -23.23
N GLU A 209 -15.26 -1.53 -23.54
CA GLU A 209 -15.99 -2.36 -22.57
C GLU A 209 -15.05 -2.89 -21.49
N PHE A 210 -13.88 -3.43 -21.88
CA PHE A 210 -12.85 -3.85 -20.94
C PHE A 210 -12.46 -2.71 -19.99
N ALA A 211 -12.12 -1.54 -20.54
CA ALA A 211 -11.70 -0.39 -19.76
C ALA A 211 -12.79 0.08 -18.77
N GLN A 212 -14.08 0.06 -19.17
CA GLN A 212 -15.19 0.41 -18.29
C GLN A 212 -15.38 -0.59 -17.15
N ILE A 213 -15.21 -1.88 -17.41
CA ILE A 213 -15.33 -2.94 -16.40
C ILE A 213 -14.14 -2.83 -15.43
N ALA A 214 -12.91 -2.78 -15.94
CA ALA A 214 -11.71 -2.60 -15.13
C ALA A 214 -11.80 -1.36 -14.23
N ARG A 215 -12.27 -0.23 -14.78
CA ARG A 215 -12.50 1.01 -14.01
C ARG A 215 -13.49 0.79 -12.85
N LYS A 216 -14.62 0.12 -13.09
CA LYS A 216 -15.61 -0.14 -12.05
C LYS A 216 -15.06 -1.03 -10.96
N GLU A 217 -14.36 -2.10 -11.31
CA GLU A 217 -13.77 -3.04 -10.37
C GLU A 217 -12.67 -2.38 -9.54
N TYR A 218 -11.81 -1.58 -10.15
CA TYR A 218 -10.77 -0.82 -9.46
C TYR A 218 -11.35 0.19 -8.47
N LEU A 219 -12.32 0.98 -8.90
CA LEU A 219 -12.99 1.94 -8.03
C LEU A 219 -13.69 1.28 -6.85
N ALA A 220 -14.30 0.10 -7.06
CA ALA A 220 -15.00 -0.64 -6.02
C ALA A 220 -14.08 -1.08 -4.88
N VAL A 221 -12.82 -1.36 -5.15
CA VAL A 221 -11.83 -1.76 -4.14
C VAL A 221 -10.94 -0.63 -3.64
N GLY A 222 -11.03 0.56 -4.25
CA GLY A 222 -10.27 1.74 -3.83
C GLY A 222 -9.00 2.01 -4.63
N ILE A 223 -8.73 1.31 -5.73
CA ILE A 223 -7.66 1.65 -6.68
C ILE A 223 -8.09 2.90 -7.46
N ARG A 224 -7.22 3.89 -7.56
CA ARG A 224 -7.52 5.20 -8.16
C ARG A 224 -6.63 5.56 -9.34
N THR A 225 -5.55 4.84 -9.54
CA THR A 225 -4.55 5.11 -10.58
C THR A 225 -4.24 3.85 -11.35
N CYS A 226 -4.17 3.95 -12.67
CA CYS A 226 -3.64 2.92 -13.56
C CYS A 226 -2.23 3.31 -13.99
N LEU A 227 -1.34 2.35 -14.09
CA LEU A 227 0.01 2.48 -14.63
C LEU A 227 0.09 1.93 -16.04
#